data_9fa3c923a696f97279368888b2c3d6e4
#
_entry.id   9fa3c923a696f97279368888b2c3d6e4
#
_cell.length_a   1.000
_cell.length_b   1.000
_cell.length_c   1.000
_cell.angle_alpha   90.00
_cell.angle_beta   90.00
_cell.angle_gamma   90.00
#
_symmetry.space_group_name_H-M   'P 1'
#
loop_
_entity.id
_entity.type
_entity.pdbx_description
1 polymer ?
#
loop_
_entity_poly.entity_id
_entity_poly.type
_entity_poly.pdbx_seq_one_letter_code
_entity_poly.pdbx_strand_id
1 'polypeptide(L)'
;WTDAALYSLQFIGPPNTFGLTLVNEGVSLIGPNAAINSPTGVYWMDKKGFYTYNGSVVPLPCSVHSFVFDDLNSEQAFQVFGFLNKQFNEVGWFYCAAGSLTVSKYVVFNYVEQTWAIGELSRTAWLDEGIVAFPRAAGYADGNNYIYSHETGHDDDGVPMDNVFIESADFDIGDGEEFQFIRRFIPDVKFTGDSGSTQTLNVVLKARDFPGQSLTTDQTTAFTASTTKIDTRARARQAAVRFESDDDADTGARLGVGFVIGATRLDLQPNGRR
;
A
#
# COMPACT_ATOMS: atom_id res chain seq x y z
N TRP A 1 24.21 7.05 -8.65
CA TRP A 1 23.41 6.94 -9.89
C TRP A 1 23.75 8.07 -10.84
N THR A 2 23.57 7.78 -12.11
CA THR A 2 23.49 8.76 -13.20
C THR A 2 22.11 8.65 -13.84
N ASP A 3 21.87 9.38 -14.92
CA ASP A 3 20.60 9.30 -15.68
C ASP A 3 20.35 7.93 -16.34
N ALA A 4 21.38 7.08 -16.43
CA ALA A 4 21.31 5.82 -17.16
C ALA A 4 22.10 4.66 -16.53
N ALA A 5 22.79 4.87 -15.40
CA ALA A 5 23.66 3.85 -14.83
C ALA A 5 23.86 4.00 -13.32
N LEU A 6 24.17 2.88 -12.69
CA LEU A 6 24.59 2.78 -11.29
C LEU A 6 26.09 2.48 -11.24
N TYR A 7 26.81 3.26 -10.43
CA TYR A 7 28.23 3.08 -10.14
C TYR A 7 28.46 2.85 -8.65
N SER A 8 29.44 2.02 -8.35
CA SER A 8 30.02 1.84 -7.02
C SER A 8 31.28 2.69 -6.88
N LEU A 9 31.36 3.46 -5.80
CA LEU A 9 32.56 4.18 -5.40
C LEU A 9 33.20 3.44 -4.23
N GLN A 10 34.44 2.97 -4.43
CA GLN A 10 35.16 2.19 -3.43
C GLN A 10 36.52 2.82 -3.13
N PHE A 11 36.96 2.72 -1.87
CA PHE A 11 38.33 3.07 -1.50
C PHE A 11 39.28 1.99 -2.00
N ILE A 12 40.20 2.34 -2.87
CA ILE A 12 41.19 1.43 -3.50
C ILE A 12 42.63 1.66 -3.06
N GLY A 13 42.85 2.68 -2.24
CA GLY A 13 44.19 3.05 -1.75
C GLY A 13 45.01 3.90 -2.73
N PRO A 14 46.22 4.36 -2.30
CA PRO A 14 47.11 5.13 -3.14
C PRO A 14 47.52 4.35 -4.39
N PRO A 15 47.75 5.05 -5.54
CA PRO A 15 47.72 6.51 -5.71
C PRO A 15 46.34 7.08 -5.96
N ASN A 16 45.33 6.29 -6.26
CA ASN A 16 44.04 6.77 -6.76
C ASN A 16 42.99 6.96 -5.71
N THR A 17 43.25 6.62 -4.45
CA THR A 17 42.36 6.73 -3.27
C THR A 17 40.98 6.09 -3.47
N PHE A 18 40.21 6.49 -4.46
CA PHE A 18 38.90 5.94 -4.81
C PHE A 18 38.85 5.42 -6.24
N GLY A 19 38.18 4.32 -6.44
CA GLY A 19 37.82 3.74 -7.73
C GLY A 19 36.33 3.78 -7.98
N LEU A 20 35.95 4.09 -9.20
CA LEU A 20 34.58 4.09 -9.67
C LEU A 20 34.37 2.88 -10.58
N THR A 21 33.46 2.00 -10.22
CA THR A 21 33.15 0.80 -10.99
C THR A 21 31.69 0.83 -11.44
N LEU A 22 31.44 0.58 -12.72
CA LEU A 22 30.10 0.43 -13.25
C LEU A 22 29.46 -0.85 -12.66
N VAL A 23 28.30 -0.71 -12.05
CA VAL A 23 27.52 -1.82 -11.47
C VAL A 23 26.45 -2.30 -12.44
N ASN A 24 25.70 -1.37 -13.03
CA ASN A 24 24.63 -1.70 -13.97
C ASN A 24 24.35 -0.53 -14.92
N GLU A 25 24.02 -0.86 -16.17
CA GLU A 25 23.51 0.08 -17.17
C GLU A 25 22.00 -0.09 -17.34
N GLY A 26 21.32 0.96 -17.79
CA GLY A 26 19.88 0.95 -18.05
C GLY A 26 19.01 1.15 -16.82
N VAL A 27 19.59 1.55 -15.69
CA VAL A 27 18.86 1.95 -14.47
C VAL A 27 19.14 3.42 -14.17
N SER A 28 18.12 4.14 -13.76
CA SER A 28 18.21 5.55 -13.39
C SER A 28 17.63 5.78 -11.98
N LEU A 29 17.71 6.98 -11.51
CA LEU A 29 17.05 7.42 -10.30
C LEU A 29 15.99 8.46 -10.68
N ILE A 30 14.74 8.27 -10.25
CA ILE A 30 13.65 9.18 -10.63
C ILE A 30 13.81 10.58 -10.06
N GLY A 31 14.40 10.69 -8.88
CA GLY A 31 14.69 11.94 -8.19
C GLY A 31 15.88 11.79 -7.24
N PRO A 32 16.51 12.87 -6.80
CA PRO A 32 17.77 12.81 -6.06
C PRO A 32 17.66 12.08 -4.70
N ASN A 33 16.47 12.02 -4.12
CA ASN A 33 16.21 11.42 -2.82
C ASN A 33 15.42 10.11 -2.91
N ALA A 34 15.30 9.51 -4.09
CA ALA A 34 14.48 8.32 -4.32
C ALA A 34 15.20 6.99 -4.03
N ALA A 35 16.39 7.01 -3.43
CA ALA A 35 17.14 5.82 -3.03
C ALA A 35 17.16 5.69 -1.50
N ILE A 36 16.98 4.44 -1.03
CA ILE A 36 16.86 4.11 0.41
C ILE A 36 17.83 3.00 0.73
N ASN A 37 18.57 3.16 1.82
CA ASN A 37 19.39 2.09 2.39
C ASN A 37 18.60 1.37 3.48
N SER A 38 18.44 0.06 3.35
CA SER A 38 17.76 -0.81 4.31
C SER A 38 18.68 -1.90 4.83
N PRO A 39 18.28 -2.68 5.86
CA PRO A 39 19.05 -3.83 6.32
C PRO A 39 19.29 -4.92 5.26
N THR A 40 18.44 -5.00 4.25
CA THR A 40 18.47 -6.04 3.21
C THR A 40 19.11 -5.58 1.91
N GLY A 41 19.44 -4.29 1.78
CA GLY A 41 20.07 -3.72 0.59
C GLY A 41 19.59 -2.29 0.30
N VAL A 42 19.96 -1.79 -0.86
CA VAL A 42 19.54 -0.47 -1.33
C VAL A 42 18.36 -0.63 -2.27
N TYR A 43 17.30 0.14 -2.02
CA TYR A 43 16.10 0.18 -2.85
C TYR A 43 15.95 1.55 -3.50
N TRP A 44 15.42 1.61 -4.71
CA TRP A 44 15.15 2.90 -5.35
C TRP A 44 14.00 2.83 -6.35
N MET A 45 13.41 3.98 -6.58
CA MET A 45 12.43 4.21 -7.62
C MET A 45 13.12 4.79 -8.87
N ASP A 46 12.93 4.12 -9.98
CA ASP A 46 13.32 4.54 -11.33
C ASP A 46 12.09 5.15 -12.03
N LYS A 47 12.30 5.73 -13.21
CA LYS A 47 11.22 6.28 -14.05
C LYS A 47 10.18 5.25 -14.52
N LYS A 48 10.52 3.95 -14.46
CA LYS A 48 9.71 2.86 -15.01
C LYS A 48 9.46 1.72 -14.03
N GLY A 49 9.94 1.80 -12.81
CA GLY A 49 9.77 0.71 -11.85
C GLY A 49 10.63 0.87 -10.61
N PHE A 50 10.66 -0.18 -9.82
CA PHE A 50 11.41 -0.24 -8.58
C PHE A 50 12.52 -1.27 -8.69
N TYR A 51 13.63 -1.02 -8.03
CA TYR A 51 14.81 -1.87 -8.06
C TYR A 51 15.41 -2.04 -6.68
N THR A 52 16.19 -3.10 -6.52
CA THR A 52 17.03 -3.34 -5.34
C THR A 52 18.44 -3.71 -5.73
N TYR A 53 19.38 -3.42 -4.85
CA TYR A 53 20.77 -3.83 -4.93
C TYR A 53 21.25 -4.42 -3.61
N ASN A 54 21.65 -5.69 -3.65
CA ASN A 54 22.27 -6.42 -2.55
C ASN A 54 23.51 -7.21 -3.00
N GLY A 55 24.25 -6.66 -3.94
CA GLY A 55 25.36 -7.29 -4.66
C GLY A 55 25.11 -7.40 -6.17
N SER A 56 23.86 -7.43 -6.57
CA SER A 56 23.41 -7.31 -7.96
C SER A 56 22.15 -6.44 -8.04
N VAL A 57 21.92 -5.82 -9.20
CA VAL A 57 20.71 -5.05 -9.47
C VAL A 57 19.60 -5.99 -9.89
N VAL A 58 18.48 -5.95 -9.18
CA VAL A 58 17.30 -6.77 -9.46
C VAL A 58 16.06 -5.87 -9.53
N PRO A 59 15.23 -5.99 -10.58
CA PRO A 59 13.94 -5.32 -10.61
C PRO A 59 13.01 -5.92 -9.55
N LEU A 60 12.22 -5.07 -8.89
CA LEU A 60 11.18 -5.49 -7.94
C LEU A 60 9.84 -5.60 -8.69
N PRO A 61 9.26 -6.79 -8.81
CA PRO A 61 7.89 -6.94 -9.29
C PRO A 61 6.93 -6.14 -8.41
N CYS A 62 6.12 -5.29 -9.01
CA CYS A 62 5.20 -4.42 -8.29
C CYS A 62 3.77 -4.69 -8.70
N SER A 63 2.94 -5.18 -7.77
CA SER A 63 1.52 -5.47 -8.02
C SER A 63 0.67 -4.20 -8.23
N VAL A 64 1.14 -3.06 -7.75
CA VAL A 64 0.49 -1.75 -7.88
C VAL A 64 1.18 -0.83 -8.89
N HIS A 65 1.97 -1.40 -9.80
CA HIS A 65 2.79 -0.66 -10.76
C HIS A 65 1.98 0.38 -11.56
N SER A 66 0.92 -0.06 -12.24
CA SER A 66 0.09 0.84 -13.04
C SER A 66 -0.57 1.92 -12.19
N PHE A 67 -1.02 1.57 -10.97
CA PHE A 67 -1.60 2.55 -10.06
C PHE A 67 -0.64 3.70 -9.73
N VAL A 68 0.65 3.38 -9.54
CA VAL A 68 1.66 4.39 -9.20
C VAL A 68 2.11 5.16 -10.44
N PHE A 69 2.51 4.46 -11.51
CA PHE A 69 3.17 5.09 -12.66
C PHE A 69 2.21 5.76 -13.64
N ASP A 70 0.95 5.35 -13.69
CA ASP A 70 -0.08 6.04 -14.49
C ASP A 70 -0.57 7.33 -13.78
N ASP A 71 -0.44 7.38 -12.45
CA ASP A 71 -0.83 8.54 -11.62
C ASP A 71 0.34 9.48 -11.29
N LEU A 72 1.58 9.08 -11.55
CA LEU A 72 2.77 9.86 -11.22
C LEU A 72 2.86 11.16 -12.03
N ASN A 73 2.96 12.31 -11.34
CA ASN A 73 3.31 13.57 -12.00
C ASN A 73 4.81 13.61 -12.33
N SER A 74 5.14 13.29 -13.58
CA SER A 74 6.54 13.23 -14.06
C SER A 74 7.26 14.59 -14.04
N GLU A 75 6.54 15.71 -14.12
CA GLU A 75 7.11 17.05 -14.02
C GLU A 75 7.61 17.36 -12.60
N GLN A 76 7.03 16.70 -11.60
CA GLN A 76 7.37 16.83 -10.19
C GLN A 76 8.22 15.65 -9.67
N ALA A 77 8.79 14.84 -10.55
CA ALA A 77 9.56 13.65 -10.19
C ALA A 77 10.77 13.95 -9.28
N PHE A 78 11.32 15.17 -9.34
CA PHE A 78 12.41 15.60 -8.46
C PHE A 78 12.02 15.68 -6.97
N GLN A 79 10.71 15.75 -6.66
CA GLN A 79 10.20 15.74 -5.29
C GLN A 79 10.04 14.33 -4.72
N VAL A 80 10.18 13.28 -5.54
CA VAL A 80 10.11 11.90 -5.04
C VAL A 80 11.23 11.67 -4.04
N PHE A 81 10.85 11.19 -2.87
CA PHE A 81 11.84 10.77 -1.87
C PHE A 81 11.46 9.43 -1.25
N GLY A 82 12.49 8.67 -0.92
CA GLY A 82 12.33 7.39 -0.29
C GLY A 82 12.35 7.47 1.23
N PHE A 83 11.69 6.53 1.89
CA PHE A 83 11.70 6.38 3.32
C PHE A 83 11.83 4.92 3.75
N LEU A 84 12.31 4.72 4.96
CA LEU A 84 12.42 3.43 5.62
C LEU A 84 11.55 3.44 6.88
N ASN A 85 10.79 2.37 7.10
CA ASN A 85 10.06 2.10 8.32
C ASN A 85 10.48 0.71 8.83
N LYS A 86 11.50 0.67 9.69
CA LYS A 86 12.07 -0.60 10.18
C LYS A 86 11.12 -1.38 11.04
N GLN A 87 10.23 -0.73 11.76
CA GLN A 87 9.27 -1.36 12.65
C GLN A 87 8.41 -2.37 11.90
N PHE A 88 8.05 -2.05 10.64
CA PHE A 88 7.21 -2.88 9.80
C PHE A 88 7.95 -3.56 8.63
N ASN A 89 9.29 -3.44 8.58
CA ASN A 89 10.11 -3.98 7.48
C ASN A 89 9.75 -3.38 6.12
N GLU A 90 9.51 -2.09 6.07
CA GLU A 90 9.02 -1.40 4.89
C GLU A 90 10.03 -0.39 4.35
N VAL A 91 10.11 -0.33 3.02
CA VAL A 91 10.69 0.79 2.28
C VAL A 91 9.60 1.39 1.41
N GLY A 92 9.59 2.70 1.26
CA GLY A 92 8.53 3.35 0.50
C GLY A 92 8.99 4.63 -0.18
N TRP A 93 8.12 5.16 -1.03
CA TRP A 93 8.36 6.37 -1.80
C TRP A 93 7.14 7.27 -1.75
N PHE A 94 7.38 8.50 -1.34
CA PHE A 94 6.40 9.56 -1.46
C PHE A 94 6.53 10.21 -2.84
N TYR A 95 5.40 10.52 -3.47
CA TYR A 95 5.38 11.09 -4.81
C TYR A 95 4.20 12.07 -5.00
N CYS A 96 4.29 12.88 -6.05
CA CYS A 96 3.20 13.77 -6.48
C CYS A 96 2.27 13.01 -7.42
N ALA A 97 0.98 12.95 -7.08
CA ALA A 97 -0.04 12.39 -7.96
C ALA A 97 -0.27 13.26 -9.21
N ALA A 98 -0.93 12.72 -10.22
CA ALA A 98 -1.31 13.45 -11.43
C ALA A 98 -2.07 14.75 -11.09
N GLY A 99 -1.59 15.85 -11.65
CA GLY A 99 -2.15 17.18 -11.39
C GLY A 99 -1.79 17.83 -10.05
N SER A 100 -1.09 17.10 -9.14
CA SER A 100 -0.58 17.67 -7.90
C SER A 100 0.80 18.30 -8.11
N LEU A 101 1.03 19.46 -7.51
CA LEU A 101 2.33 20.13 -7.50
C LEU A 101 3.15 19.83 -6.24
N THR A 102 2.56 19.11 -5.29
CA THR A 102 3.18 18.72 -4.03
C THR A 102 2.98 17.24 -3.78
N VAL A 103 3.82 16.67 -2.92
CA VAL A 103 3.71 15.27 -2.52
C VAL A 103 2.35 15.02 -1.87
N SER A 104 1.64 14.02 -2.35
CA SER A 104 0.27 13.71 -1.93
C SER A 104 0.00 12.21 -1.72
N LYS A 105 0.83 11.35 -2.29
CA LYS A 105 0.68 9.89 -2.21
C LYS A 105 1.98 9.20 -1.85
N TYR A 106 1.85 7.96 -1.41
CA TYR A 106 2.98 7.09 -1.18
C TYR A 106 2.70 5.66 -1.63
N VAL A 107 3.77 4.93 -1.85
CA VAL A 107 3.78 3.50 -2.09
C VAL A 107 4.82 2.87 -1.18
N VAL A 108 4.50 1.73 -0.56
CA VAL A 108 5.41 0.98 0.31
C VAL A 108 5.57 -0.45 -0.18
N PHE A 109 6.75 -0.98 0.06
CA PHE A 109 7.12 -2.37 -0.16
C PHE A 109 7.62 -2.99 1.14
N ASN A 110 6.92 -4.03 1.61
CA ASN A 110 7.40 -4.84 2.72
C ASN A 110 8.45 -5.82 2.18
N TYR A 111 9.72 -5.64 2.57
CA TYR A 111 10.83 -6.42 2.01
C TYR A 111 10.96 -7.82 2.62
N VAL A 112 10.22 -8.14 3.68
CA VAL A 112 10.14 -9.49 4.27
C VAL A 112 9.00 -10.28 3.64
N GLU A 113 7.81 -9.71 3.60
CA GLU A 113 6.60 -10.35 3.07
C GLU A 113 6.47 -10.23 1.55
N GLN A 114 7.26 -9.33 0.93
CA GLN A 114 7.24 -9.02 -0.50
C GLN A 114 5.87 -8.54 -1.01
N THR A 115 5.19 -7.77 -0.19
CA THR A 115 3.88 -7.19 -0.47
C THR A 115 3.99 -5.69 -0.70
N TRP A 116 3.03 -5.15 -1.47
CA TRP A 116 2.92 -3.74 -1.76
C TRP A 116 1.66 -3.15 -1.16
N ALA A 117 1.76 -1.91 -0.68
CA ALA A 117 0.62 -1.09 -0.28
C ALA A 117 0.77 0.34 -0.81
N ILE A 118 -0.33 1.04 -0.88
CA ILE A 118 -0.44 2.42 -1.36
C ILE A 118 -1.23 3.24 -0.36
N GLY A 119 -1.01 4.54 -0.34
CA GLY A 119 -1.80 5.43 0.49
C GLY A 119 -1.69 6.88 0.04
N GLU A 120 -2.52 7.70 0.65
CA GLU A 120 -2.55 9.15 0.46
C GLU A 120 -2.05 9.81 1.73
N LEU A 121 -0.96 10.57 1.61
CA LEU A 121 -0.37 11.29 2.72
C LEU A 121 0.58 12.36 2.19
N SER A 122 0.43 13.58 2.68
CA SER A 122 1.30 14.69 2.32
C SER A 122 2.44 14.81 3.32
N ARG A 123 3.63 14.31 2.95
CA ARG A 123 4.85 14.46 3.74
C ARG A 123 5.99 14.91 2.83
N THR A 124 6.91 15.68 3.37
CA THR A 124 8.02 16.28 2.61
C THR A 124 9.39 15.77 3.06
N ALA A 125 9.47 15.13 4.21
CA ALA A 125 10.66 14.48 4.73
C ALA A 125 10.26 13.39 5.72
N TRP A 126 11.13 12.39 5.88
CA TRP A 126 10.94 11.27 6.80
C TRP A 126 12.21 10.96 7.57
N LEU A 127 12.07 10.70 8.86
CA LEU A 127 13.11 10.17 9.72
C LEU A 127 12.59 8.90 10.38
N ASP A 128 13.25 7.78 10.11
CA ASP A 128 12.95 6.50 10.75
C ASP A 128 13.26 6.54 12.26
N GLU A 129 12.79 5.55 12.98
CA GLU A 129 13.11 5.39 14.40
C GLU A 129 14.64 5.40 14.64
N GLY A 130 15.04 6.00 15.73
CA GLY A 130 16.44 6.12 16.07
C GLY A 130 16.59 6.59 17.50
N ILE A 131 16.95 7.86 17.70
CA ILE A 131 16.98 8.50 19.04
C ILE A 131 15.56 8.68 19.60
N VAL A 132 14.56 8.84 18.69
CA VAL A 132 13.14 8.91 19.04
C VAL A 132 12.51 7.55 18.83
N ALA A 133 11.52 7.21 19.66
CA ALA A 133 10.91 5.88 19.69
C ALA A 133 10.03 5.58 18.47
N PHE A 134 9.60 6.60 17.73
CA PHE A 134 8.68 6.48 16.60
C PHE A 134 9.19 7.28 15.39
N PRO A 135 8.88 6.87 14.16
CA PRO A 135 9.21 7.64 12.96
C PRO A 135 8.63 9.05 13.01
N ARG A 136 9.33 9.99 12.42
CA ARG A 136 8.90 11.38 12.30
C ARG A 136 8.90 11.84 10.87
N ALA A 137 7.87 12.60 10.49
CA ALA A 137 7.79 13.18 9.17
C ALA A 137 7.40 14.65 9.21
N ALA A 138 7.97 15.44 8.31
CA ALA A 138 7.56 16.81 8.10
C ALA A 138 6.40 16.86 7.12
N GLY A 139 5.44 17.73 7.35
CA GLY A 139 4.31 17.96 6.46
C GLY A 139 3.68 19.32 6.66
N TYR A 140 2.74 19.65 5.78
CA TYR A 140 2.03 20.91 5.79
C TYR A 140 0.53 20.64 5.84
N ALA A 141 -0.17 21.26 6.78
CA ALA A 141 -1.61 21.22 6.90
C ALA A 141 -2.14 22.55 7.46
N ASP A 142 -3.34 22.95 7.08
CA ASP A 142 -4.05 24.12 7.60
C ASP A 142 -3.23 25.42 7.63
N GLY A 143 -2.36 25.62 6.65
CA GLY A 143 -1.52 26.81 6.56
C GLY A 143 -0.24 26.77 7.39
N ASN A 144 0.07 25.66 8.08
CA ASN A 144 1.20 25.52 8.98
C ASN A 144 2.09 24.32 8.62
N ASN A 145 3.35 24.41 9.05
CA ASN A 145 4.30 23.30 8.97
C ASN A 145 4.30 22.53 10.28
N TYR A 146 4.19 21.20 10.19
CA TYR A 146 4.19 20.31 11.35
C TYR A 146 5.27 19.23 11.24
N ILE A 147 5.64 18.69 12.39
CA ILE A 147 6.38 17.44 12.50
C ILE A 147 5.43 16.42 13.13
N TYR A 148 5.03 15.45 12.33
CA TYR A 148 4.15 14.38 12.74
C TYR A 148 4.93 13.23 13.36
N SER A 149 4.38 12.62 14.41
CA SER A 149 4.82 11.31 14.90
C SER A 149 4.00 10.23 14.19
N HIS A 150 4.67 9.31 13.52
CA HIS A 150 4.05 8.19 12.84
C HIS A 150 4.08 6.94 13.71
N GLU A 151 3.23 5.96 13.35
CA GLU A 151 3.11 4.66 14.03
C GLU A 151 2.72 4.79 15.52
N THR A 152 1.90 5.79 15.84
CA THR A 152 1.39 6.04 17.18
C THR A 152 -0.13 6.10 17.15
N GLY A 153 -0.81 5.19 17.90
CA GLY A 153 -2.27 5.13 17.92
C GLY A 153 -2.89 4.44 16.69
N HIS A 154 -4.20 4.62 16.51
CA HIS A 154 -5.01 4.03 15.45
C HIS A 154 -5.90 5.08 14.78
N ASP A 155 -5.46 6.32 14.73
CA ASP A 155 -6.15 7.44 14.08
C ASP A 155 -5.15 8.38 13.39
N ASP A 156 -5.65 9.33 12.61
CA ASP A 156 -4.85 10.39 11.99
C ASP A 156 -5.04 11.68 12.77
N ASP A 157 -4.23 11.85 13.83
CA ASP A 157 -4.25 13.03 14.72
C ASP A 157 -5.65 13.36 15.30
N GLY A 158 -6.34 12.31 15.79
CA GLY A 158 -7.67 12.41 16.36
C GLY A 158 -8.81 12.39 15.33
N VAL A 159 -8.50 12.11 14.08
CA VAL A 159 -9.46 11.87 13.01
C VAL A 159 -9.43 10.39 12.61
N PRO A 160 -10.55 9.73 12.33
CA PRO A 160 -10.55 8.35 11.83
C PRO A 160 -9.73 8.22 10.56
N MET A 161 -8.99 7.12 10.44
CA MET A 161 -8.32 6.81 9.18
C MET A 161 -9.38 6.49 8.12
N ASP A 162 -9.35 7.23 7.03
CA ASP A 162 -10.25 7.10 5.89
C ASP A 162 -9.69 6.14 4.84
N ASN A 163 -10.58 5.50 4.08
CA ASN A 163 -10.22 4.66 2.93
C ASN A 163 -9.17 3.56 3.22
N VAL A 164 -9.14 3.04 4.44
CA VAL A 164 -8.28 1.88 4.75
C VAL A 164 -8.96 0.63 4.24
N PHE A 165 -8.38 0.00 3.23
CA PHE A 165 -8.97 -1.20 2.64
C PHE A 165 -7.94 -2.23 2.17
N ILE A 166 -8.40 -3.46 2.08
CA ILE A 166 -7.76 -4.55 1.33
C ILE A 166 -8.79 -5.20 0.41
N GLU A 167 -8.45 -5.37 -0.84
CA GLU A 167 -9.32 -5.96 -1.87
C GLU A 167 -8.63 -7.14 -2.52
N SER A 168 -9.35 -8.25 -2.66
CA SER A 168 -8.84 -9.42 -3.37
C SER A 168 -8.76 -9.16 -4.87
N ALA A 169 -7.94 -9.95 -5.57
CA ALA A 169 -8.12 -10.11 -7.01
C ALA A 169 -9.52 -10.72 -7.30
N ASP A 170 -9.97 -10.55 -8.52
CA ASP A 170 -11.19 -11.20 -9.00
C ASP A 170 -11.04 -12.71 -8.94
N PHE A 171 -12.05 -13.39 -8.43
CA PHE A 171 -12.12 -14.84 -8.43
C PHE A 171 -13.39 -15.34 -9.10
N ASP A 172 -13.33 -16.54 -9.65
CA ASP A 172 -14.42 -17.27 -10.27
C ASP A 172 -14.37 -18.76 -9.89
N ILE A 173 -15.36 -19.52 -10.30
CA ILE A 173 -15.39 -20.97 -10.16
C ILE A 173 -15.03 -21.60 -11.52
N GLY A 174 -14.01 -22.44 -11.54
CA GLY A 174 -13.53 -23.09 -12.76
C GLY A 174 -12.96 -22.10 -13.76
N ASP A 175 -13.44 -22.11 -14.98
CA ASP A 175 -12.96 -21.25 -16.07
C ASP A 175 -13.77 -19.95 -16.24
N GLY A 176 -14.61 -19.59 -15.26
CA GLY A 176 -15.48 -18.40 -15.31
C GLY A 176 -16.68 -18.54 -16.25
N GLU A 177 -16.95 -19.74 -16.75
CA GLU A 177 -18.12 -20.01 -17.61
C GLU A 177 -19.43 -20.02 -16.84
N GLU A 178 -19.38 -20.35 -15.54
CA GLU A 178 -20.56 -20.51 -14.70
C GLU A 178 -20.76 -19.30 -13.78
N PHE A 179 -22.02 -19.01 -13.48
CA PHE A 179 -22.34 -18.12 -12.39
C PHE A 179 -22.05 -18.82 -11.07
N GLN A 180 -21.51 -18.09 -10.14
CA GLN A 180 -21.36 -18.49 -8.74
C GLN A 180 -22.41 -17.78 -7.88
N PHE A 181 -22.92 -18.48 -6.91
CA PHE A 181 -23.76 -17.92 -5.85
C PHE A 181 -22.96 -17.89 -4.54
N ILE A 182 -22.71 -16.70 -4.04
CA ILE A 182 -22.01 -16.48 -2.76
C ILE A 182 -23.05 -16.41 -1.69
N ARG A 183 -23.16 -17.50 -0.91
CA ARG A 183 -24.20 -17.67 0.10
C ARG A 183 -23.81 -17.09 1.46
N ARG A 184 -22.54 -17.22 1.80
CA ARG A 184 -22.07 -16.89 3.13
C ARG A 184 -20.61 -16.48 3.11
N PHE A 185 -20.31 -15.56 3.99
CA PHE A 185 -18.98 -15.11 4.32
C PHE A 185 -18.70 -15.37 5.81
N ILE A 186 -17.57 -15.96 6.14
CA ILE A 186 -17.11 -16.15 7.52
C ILE A 186 -15.85 -15.29 7.68
N PRO A 187 -15.94 -14.15 8.38
CA PRO A 187 -14.81 -13.30 8.61
C PRO A 187 -13.79 -13.99 9.53
N ASP A 188 -12.51 -13.81 9.25
CA ASP A 188 -11.41 -14.14 10.12
C ASP A 188 -10.62 -12.86 10.38
N VAL A 189 -11.07 -12.08 11.33
CA VAL A 189 -10.53 -10.76 11.64
C VAL A 189 -10.31 -10.64 13.13
N LYS A 190 -9.10 -10.23 13.51
CA LYS A 190 -8.76 -9.84 14.87
C LYS A 190 -8.74 -8.32 14.96
N PHE A 191 -9.60 -7.75 15.76
CA PHE A 191 -9.57 -6.33 16.07
C PHE A 191 -8.48 -6.03 17.10
N THR A 192 -7.66 -5.02 16.83
CA THR A 192 -6.50 -4.62 17.64
C THR A 192 -6.53 -3.15 18.03
N GLY A 193 -7.60 -2.44 17.69
CA GLY A 193 -7.76 -1.02 17.98
C GLY A 193 -7.88 -0.69 19.47
N ASP A 194 -8.14 0.57 19.76
CA ASP A 194 -8.17 1.09 21.11
C ASP A 194 -9.29 0.50 21.96
N SER A 195 -9.01 0.23 23.23
CA SER A 195 -10.00 -0.27 24.18
C SER A 195 -11.08 0.80 24.42
N GLY A 196 -12.34 0.43 24.21
CA GLY A 196 -13.48 1.34 24.35
C GLY A 196 -14.02 1.89 23.04
N SER A 197 -13.29 1.74 21.94
CA SER A 197 -13.80 2.04 20.60
C SER A 197 -14.70 0.91 20.09
N THR A 198 -15.77 1.27 19.38
CA THR A 198 -16.56 0.26 18.65
C THR A 198 -15.80 -0.19 17.43
N GLN A 199 -15.26 -1.41 17.49
CA GLN A 199 -14.51 -1.99 16.40
C GLN A 199 -15.46 -2.56 15.34
N THR A 200 -15.57 -1.91 14.19
CA THR A 200 -16.41 -2.34 13.07
C THR A 200 -15.66 -2.19 11.76
N LEU A 201 -15.87 -3.15 10.86
CA LEU A 201 -15.40 -3.11 9.48
C LEU A 201 -16.56 -3.40 8.54
N ASN A 202 -16.45 -2.92 7.32
CA ASN A 202 -17.32 -3.31 6.23
C ASN A 202 -16.68 -4.43 5.41
N VAL A 203 -17.45 -5.44 5.06
CA VAL A 203 -17.15 -6.34 3.95
C VAL A 203 -18.00 -5.94 2.76
N VAL A 204 -17.33 -5.69 1.64
CA VAL A 204 -17.95 -5.31 0.37
C VAL A 204 -17.73 -6.45 -0.62
N LEU A 205 -18.83 -7.01 -1.10
CA LEU A 205 -18.81 -7.94 -2.22
C LEU A 205 -18.98 -7.14 -3.51
N LYS A 206 -18.00 -7.24 -4.38
CA LYS A 206 -18.06 -6.67 -5.73
C LYS A 206 -18.28 -7.78 -6.75
N ALA A 207 -19.07 -7.51 -7.75
CA ALA A 207 -19.52 -8.49 -8.71
C ALA A 207 -19.49 -7.96 -10.14
N ARG A 208 -19.27 -8.86 -11.11
CA ARG A 208 -19.51 -8.62 -12.54
C ARG A 208 -19.93 -9.89 -13.25
N ASP A 209 -20.74 -9.73 -14.30
CA ASP A 209 -21.29 -10.86 -15.05
C ASP A 209 -20.44 -11.25 -16.25
N PHE A 210 -19.62 -10.34 -16.77
CA PHE A 210 -18.77 -10.59 -17.94
C PHE A 210 -17.36 -10.04 -17.74
N PRO A 211 -16.33 -10.74 -18.24
CA PRO A 211 -14.98 -10.21 -18.30
C PRO A 211 -14.93 -8.86 -19.02
N GLY A 212 -14.17 -7.92 -18.47
CA GLY A 212 -14.04 -6.57 -19.02
C GLY A 212 -15.10 -5.56 -18.57
N GLN A 213 -16.14 -5.97 -17.86
CA GLN A 213 -17.01 -5.06 -17.14
C GLN A 213 -16.32 -4.54 -15.88
N SER A 214 -16.64 -3.33 -15.45
CA SER A 214 -16.24 -2.84 -14.14
C SER A 214 -16.91 -3.66 -13.04
N LEU A 215 -16.16 -3.97 -12.00
CA LEU A 215 -16.74 -4.52 -10.77
C LEU A 215 -17.69 -3.48 -10.16
N THR A 216 -18.86 -3.90 -9.78
CA THR A 216 -19.83 -3.08 -9.07
C THR A 216 -20.08 -3.63 -7.69
N THR A 217 -20.32 -2.77 -6.72
CA THR A 217 -20.71 -3.19 -5.38
C THR A 217 -22.08 -3.87 -5.45
N ASP A 218 -22.13 -5.14 -5.02
CA ASP A 218 -23.35 -5.92 -4.94
C ASP A 218 -23.94 -5.85 -3.51
N GLN A 219 -23.08 -5.99 -2.51
CA GLN A 219 -23.49 -5.96 -1.12
C GLN A 219 -22.39 -5.37 -0.23
N THR A 220 -22.78 -4.48 0.70
CA THR A 220 -21.95 -4.00 1.80
C THR A 220 -22.57 -4.41 3.12
N THR A 221 -21.78 -4.96 4.02
CA THR A 221 -22.26 -5.40 5.34
C THR A 221 -21.22 -5.07 6.41
N ALA A 222 -21.65 -4.30 7.41
CA ALA A 222 -20.84 -4.03 8.58
C ALA A 222 -20.80 -5.25 9.53
N PHE A 223 -19.65 -5.49 10.13
CA PHE A 223 -19.46 -6.57 11.09
C PHE A 223 -18.49 -6.18 12.23
N THR A 224 -18.58 -6.89 13.33
CA THR A 224 -17.80 -6.66 14.54
C THR A 224 -17.08 -7.95 14.97
N ALA A 225 -16.28 -7.88 16.03
CA ALA A 225 -15.60 -9.04 16.62
C ALA A 225 -16.54 -10.18 17.05
N SER A 226 -17.82 -9.87 17.34
CA SER A 226 -18.83 -10.87 17.70
C SER A 226 -19.53 -11.52 16.52
N THR A 227 -19.27 -11.05 15.29
CA THR A 227 -19.93 -11.55 14.09
C THR A 227 -19.30 -12.88 13.67
N THR A 228 -20.06 -13.96 13.77
CA THR A 228 -19.58 -15.31 13.41
C THR A 228 -19.75 -15.64 11.93
N LYS A 229 -20.71 -15.03 11.27
CA LYS A 229 -21.01 -15.21 9.85
C LYS A 229 -21.79 -14.04 9.29
N ILE A 230 -21.68 -13.82 8.00
CA ILE A 230 -22.46 -12.87 7.22
C ILE A 230 -23.16 -13.66 6.12
N ASP A 231 -24.48 -13.63 6.12
CA ASP A 231 -25.25 -14.27 5.04
C ASP A 231 -25.34 -13.29 3.85
N THR A 232 -24.96 -13.76 2.68
CA THR A 232 -24.92 -12.98 1.45
C THR A 232 -25.81 -13.63 0.37
N ARG A 233 -26.14 -12.88 -0.68
CA ARG A 233 -26.94 -13.37 -1.79
C ARG A 233 -26.42 -12.91 -3.14
N ALA A 234 -25.11 -12.72 -3.23
CA ALA A 234 -24.47 -12.25 -4.44
C ALA A 234 -24.45 -13.38 -5.50
N ARG A 235 -24.78 -13.03 -6.74
CA ARG A 235 -24.70 -13.91 -7.90
C ARG A 235 -23.91 -13.23 -9.01
N ALA A 236 -22.79 -13.81 -9.40
CA ALA A 236 -21.92 -13.24 -10.41
C ALA A 236 -21.09 -14.34 -11.11
N ARG A 237 -20.47 -14.04 -12.23
CA ARG A 237 -19.41 -14.89 -12.81
C ARG A 237 -18.09 -14.66 -12.13
N GLN A 238 -17.75 -13.40 -11.88
CA GLN A 238 -16.54 -13.01 -11.17
C GLN A 238 -16.90 -12.10 -10.01
N ALA A 239 -16.22 -12.29 -8.90
CA ALA A 239 -16.41 -11.50 -7.71
C ALA A 239 -15.07 -11.12 -7.07
N ALA A 240 -15.07 -10.03 -6.31
CA ALA A 240 -13.98 -9.65 -5.42
C ALA A 240 -14.54 -9.33 -4.03
N VAL A 241 -13.72 -9.56 -3.02
CA VAL A 241 -14.03 -9.23 -1.63
C VAL A 241 -13.14 -8.10 -1.20
N ARG A 242 -13.73 -7.05 -0.67
CA ARG A 242 -13.04 -5.93 -0.07
C ARG A 242 -13.44 -5.80 1.39
N PHE A 243 -12.44 -5.65 2.24
CA PHE A 243 -12.61 -5.18 3.61
C PHE A 243 -12.21 -3.72 3.65
N GLU A 244 -13.02 -2.91 4.28
CA GLU A 244 -12.72 -1.49 4.41
C GLU A 244 -13.12 -0.96 5.78
N SER A 245 -12.43 0.11 6.21
CA SER A 245 -12.84 0.86 7.38
C SER A 245 -14.25 1.41 7.15
N ASP A 246 -15.03 1.47 8.24
CA ASP A 246 -16.33 2.07 8.21
C ASP A 246 -16.19 3.58 8.49
N ASP A 247 -16.28 4.35 7.42
CA ASP A 247 -16.18 5.81 7.40
C ASP A 247 -17.54 6.51 7.44
N ASP A 248 -18.60 5.81 7.94
CA ASP A 248 -19.94 6.35 8.02
C ASP A 248 -19.99 7.59 8.91
N ALA A 249 -20.08 8.75 8.26
CA ALA A 249 -20.19 10.06 8.88
C ALA A 249 -21.47 10.22 9.75
N ASP A 250 -22.49 9.39 9.52
CA ASP A 250 -23.76 9.46 10.26
C ASP A 250 -23.69 8.76 11.63
N THR A 251 -22.76 7.83 11.82
CA THR A 251 -22.63 7.06 13.09
C THR A 251 -21.59 7.62 14.06
N GLY A 252 -20.96 8.74 13.71
CA GLY A 252 -19.86 9.33 14.46
C GLY A 252 -18.56 8.57 14.16
N ALA A 253 -17.57 9.33 13.72
CA ALA A 253 -16.26 8.86 13.35
C ALA A 253 -15.70 7.82 14.32
N ARG A 254 -15.34 6.65 13.82
CA ARG A 254 -14.82 5.55 14.62
C ARG A 254 -13.32 5.69 14.78
N LEU A 255 -12.94 6.47 15.76
CA LEU A 255 -11.57 6.59 16.20
C LEU A 255 -11.04 5.26 16.75
N GLY A 256 -9.78 4.99 16.57
CA GLY A 256 -9.10 3.91 17.22
C GLY A 256 -9.41 2.51 16.69
N VAL A 257 -9.87 2.36 15.43
CA VAL A 257 -10.11 1.06 14.82
C VAL A 257 -8.81 0.48 14.24
N GLY A 258 -8.40 -0.66 14.77
CA GLY A 258 -7.27 -1.43 14.24
C GLY A 258 -7.67 -2.88 14.01
N PHE A 259 -7.12 -3.51 12.96
CA PHE A 259 -7.48 -4.89 12.63
C PHE A 259 -6.39 -5.65 11.89
N VAL A 260 -6.43 -6.96 12.04
CA VAL A 260 -5.61 -7.93 11.28
C VAL A 260 -6.54 -8.93 10.63
N ILE A 261 -6.42 -9.13 9.32
CA ILE A 261 -7.22 -10.06 8.55
C ILE A 261 -6.48 -11.37 8.41
N GLY A 262 -7.12 -12.46 8.77
CA GLY A 262 -6.66 -13.82 8.58
C GLY A 262 -7.25 -14.47 7.32
N ALA A 263 -7.38 -15.79 7.34
CA ALA A 263 -7.90 -16.58 6.23
C ALA A 263 -9.44 -16.63 6.26
N THR A 264 -10.06 -15.70 5.59
CA THR A 264 -11.52 -15.63 5.45
C THR A 264 -12.07 -16.78 4.61
N ARG A 265 -13.33 -17.17 4.85
CA ARG A 265 -13.97 -18.28 4.14
C ARG A 265 -15.24 -17.83 3.45
N LEU A 266 -15.39 -18.28 2.20
CA LEU A 266 -16.57 -18.05 1.38
C LEU A 266 -17.28 -19.38 1.11
N ASP A 267 -18.59 -19.40 1.24
CA ASP A 267 -19.46 -20.49 0.80
C ASP A 267 -19.93 -20.17 -0.63
N LEU A 268 -19.29 -20.81 -1.60
CA LEU A 268 -19.52 -20.62 -3.04
C LEU A 268 -20.24 -21.82 -3.61
N GLN A 269 -21.27 -21.59 -4.42
CA GLN A 269 -22.00 -22.64 -5.09
C GLN A 269 -22.14 -22.32 -6.59
N PRO A 270 -21.90 -23.29 -7.49
CA PRO A 270 -22.22 -23.11 -8.91
C PRO A 270 -23.72 -22.82 -9.09
N ASN A 271 -24.04 -21.84 -9.93
CA ASN A 271 -25.43 -21.41 -10.15
C ASN A 271 -25.77 -21.30 -11.65
N GLY A 272 -25.30 -22.29 -12.40
CA GLY A 272 -25.62 -22.43 -13.82
C GLY A 272 -24.83 -21.48 -14.73
N ARG A 273 -25.07 -21.61 -16.04
CA ARG A 273 -24.35 -20.90 -17.11
C ARG A 273 -25.08 -19.68 -17.65
N ARG A 274 -26.29 -19.39 -17.16
CA ARG A 274 -27.16 -18.29 -17.60
C ARG A 274 -27.63 -17.45 -16.42
#